data_5f02b285a023f7a7468003695ceebcd1
#
_entry.id   5f02b285a023f7a7468003695ceebcd1
#
_cell.length_a   1.000
_cell.length_b   1.000
_cell.length_c   1.000
_cell.angle_alpha   90.00
_cell.angle_beta   90.00
_cell.angle_gamma   90.00
#
_symmetry.space_group_name_H-M   'P 1'
#
loop_
_entity.id
_entity.type
_entity.pdbx_description
1 polymer ?
#
loop_
_entity_poly.entity_id
_entity_poly.type
_entity_poly.pdbx_seq_one_letter_code
_entity_poly.pdbx_strand_id
1 'polypeptide(L)'
;VKVQVLSPAPFKSRDPADAGSKYVACSNADFVAQVEGVHAVVDCTGVPDVGAKVATDAMEHGKHVVMLNVETDVVIGPYLDKFAKDHGVIYTGSAGDEPGAVMELYCFAKAMGLNVEVMGKGKNNKLDYDCNPDTVLEEATRRKMSPRMLCAFKDGTKTMVEMTAMCNYTGLVPDVIGGHGPATAPGTEGVKQLNEIFKLKKDGGILNKHGVVEYVNGIAPGVFVTVSTDNAEIAYQLQYHSMGPGPLWTLYRPYHLCNLETPLTVAKAVID
;
A
#
# COMPACT_ATOMS: atom_id res chain seq x y z
N VAL A 1 -4.42 -22.82 -1.37
CA VAL A 1 -3.92 -21.74 -0.53
C VAL A 1 -3.32 -22.37 0.70
N LYS A 2 -2.06 -22.09 1.02
CA LYS A 2 -1.46 -22.49 2.30
C LYS A 2 -1.69 -21.36 3.27
N VAL A 3 -2.45 -21.63 4.33
CA VAL A 3 -2.69 -20.68 5.40
C VAL A 3 -1.77 -21.05 6.57
N GLN A 4 -1.03 -20.09 7.05
CA GLN A 4 -0.19 -20.25 8.24
C GLN A 4 -0.79 -19.40 9.37
N VAL A 5 -1.11 -20.05 10.48
CA VAL A 5 -1.65 -19.38 11.65
C VAL A 5 -0.59 -19.36 12.74
N LEU A 6 -0.31 -18.20 13.29
CA LEU A 6 0.59 -17.98 14.43
C LEU A 6 -0.26 -17.76 15.69
N SER A 7 -0.10 -18.58 16.70
CA SER A 7 -0.79 -18.40 18.00
C SER A 7 0.23 -18.41 19.14
N PRO A 8 0.14 -17.51 20.12
CA PRO A 8 0.96 -17.54 21.34
C PRO A 8 0.61 -18.70 22.30
N ALA A 9 -0.59 -19.27 22.16
CA ALA A 9 -1.06 -20.42 22.95
C ALA A 9 -1.09 -21.69 22.10
N PRO A 10 -1.00 -22.88 22.73
CA PRO A 10 -1.19 -24.14 22.01
C PRO A 10 -2.58 -24.18 21.37
N PHE A 11 -2.61 -24.47 20.10
CA PHE A 11 -3.82 -24.57 19.30
C PHE A 11 -4.62 -25.81 19.70
N LYS A 12 -5.92 -25.65 19.88
CA LYS A 12 -6.83 -26.79 19.87
C LYS A 12 -7.17 -27.11 18.40
N SER A 13 -6.25 -27.80 17.70
CA SER A 13 -6.50 -28.28 16.36
C SER A 13 -7.56 -29.40 16.39
N ARG A 14 -8.37 -29.48 15.34
CA ARG A 14 -9.18 -30.68 15.09
C ARG A 14 -8.34 -31.86 14.60
N ASP A 15 -7.10 -31.60 14.19
CA ASP A 15 -6.14 -32.65 13.85
C ASP A 15 -5.31 -32.98 15.12
N PRO A 16 -5.38 -34.21 15.65
CA PRO A 16 -4.61 -34.63 16.81
C PRO A 16 -3.08 -34.50 16.64
N ALA A 17 -2.58 -34.52 15.40
CA ALA A 17 -1.15 -34.36 15.11
C ALA A 17 -0.64 -32.95 15.36
N ASP A 18 -1.53 -31.94 15.33
CA ASP A 18 -1.20 -30.53 15.52
C ASP A 18 -1.48 -30.03 16.94
N ALA A 19 -2.06 -30.88 17.80
CA ALA A 19 -2.39 -30.53 19.18
C ALA A 19 -1.12 -30.12 19.95
N GLY A 20 -1.02 -28.83 20.29
CA GLY A 20 0.13 -28.27 21.01
C GLY A 20 1.15 -27.54 20.13
N SER A 21 1.01 -27.55 18.81
CA SER A 21 1.86 -26.76 17.91
C SER A 21 1.50 -25.26 17.99
N LYS A 22 2.53 -24.40 17.95
CA LYS A 22 2.36 -22.94 17.77
C LYS A 22 2.09 -22.55 16.31
N TYR A 23 2.30 -23.46 15.39
CA TYR A 23 2.21 -23.22 13.94
C TYR A 23 1.41 -24.33 13.31
N VAL A 24 0.36 -23.97 12.62
CA VAL A 24 -0.51 -24.90 11.89
C VAL A 24 -0.59 -24.46 10.44
N ALA A 25 -0.45 -25.39 9.51
CA ALA A 25 -0.69 -25.17 8.08
C ALA A 25 -1.93 -25.99 7.68
N CYS A 26 -2.90 -25.34 7.06
CA CYS A 26 -4.11 -25.98 6.56
C CYS A 26 -4.41 -25.56 5.12
N SER A 27 -5.25 -26.35 4.44
CA SER A 27 -5.71 -26.07 3.07
C SER A 27 -7.08 -25.38 3.03
N ASN A 28 -7.72 -25.18 4.17
CA ASN A 28 -9.04 -24.57 4.27
C ASN A 28 -8.96 -23.19 4.93
N ALA A 29 -9.29 -22.16 4.17
CA ALA A 29 -9.29 -20.76 4.66
C ALA A 29 -10.42 -20.50 5.69
N ASP A 30 -11.57 -21.16 5.56
CA ASP A 30 -12.70 -21.00 6.48
C ASP A 30 -12.32 -21.40 7.91
N PHE A 31 -11.39 -22.34 8.03
CA PHE A 31 -10.86 -22.76 9.34
C PHE A 31 -10.17 -21.61 10.09
N VAL A 32 -9.46 -20.73 9.37
CA VAL A 32 -8.73 -19.61 10.00
C VAL A 32 -9.68 -18.62 10.67
N ALA A 33 -10.81 -18.33 10.04
CA ALA A 33 -11.84 -17.46 10.59
C ALA A 33 -12.44 -18.02 11.89
N GLN A 34 -12.57 -19.34 12.00
CA GLN A 34 -13.25 -20.02 13.11
C GLN A 34 -12.35 -20.36 14.32
N VAL A 35 -11.02 -20.34 14.13
CA VAL A 35 -10.08 -20.78 15.15
C VAL A 35 -10.10 -19.86 16.38
N GLU A 36 -10.30 -20.44 17.56
CA GLU A 36 -10.15 -19.74 18.83
C GLU A 36 -8.70 -19.32 19.09
N GLY A 37 -8.49 -18.14 19.69
CA GLY A 37 -7.16 -17.60 20.02
C GLY A 37 -6.43 -16.93 18.84
N VAL A 38 -7.06 -16.87 17.65
CA VAL A 38 -6.63 -15.99 16.56
C VAL A 38 -7.37 -14.67 16.66
N HIS A 39 -6.65 -13.57 16.78
CA HIS A 39 -7.21 -12.23 16.95
C HIS A 39 -7.22 -11.43 15.65
N ALA A 40 -6.29 -11.72 14.74
CA ALA A 40 -6.19 -11.04 13.45
C ALA A 40 -5.88 -12.01 12.31
N VAL A 41 -6.42 -11.73 11.14
CA VAL A 41 -6.16 -12.45 9.89
C VAL A 41 -5.47 -11.51 8.90
N VAL A 42 -4.40 -12.00 8.27
CA VAL A 42 -3.72 -11.27 7.18
C VAL A 42 -4.05 -11.93 5.87
N ASP A 43 -4.68 -11.21 4.95
CA ASP A 43 -4.92 -11.71 3.60
C ASP A 43 -3.80 -11.28 2.65
N CYS A 44 -3.09 -12.25 2.09
CA CYS A 44 -2.00 -12.11 1.12
C CYS A 44 -2.30 -12.87 -0.18
N THR A 45 -3.55 -13.13 -0.51
CA THR A 45 -3.90 -14.01 -1.63
C THR A 45 -3.76 -13.33 -2.99
N GLY A 46 -3.89 -12.01 -3.08
CA GLY A 46 -3.88 -11.25 -4.33
C GLY A 46 -5.05 -11.59 -5.27
N VAL A 47 -6.12 -12.18 -4.73
CA VAL A 47 -7.32 -12.59 -5.48
C VAL A 47 -8.54 -11.92 -4.84
N PRO A 48 -9.26 -11.02 -5.55
CA PRO A 48 -10.35 -10.22 -4.97
C PRO A 48 -11.44 -11.04 -4.31
N ASP A 49 -11.96 -12.07 -5.01
CA ASP A 49 -13.06 -12.90 -4.50
C ASP A 49 -12.66 -13.68 -3.24
N VAL A 50 -11.42 -14.18 -3.21
CA VAL A 50 -10.89 -14.90 -2.03
C VAL A 50 -10.70 -13.96 -0.87
N GLY A 51 -10.13 -12.78 -1.11
CA GLY A 51 -9.91 -11.76 -0.09
C GLY A 51 -11.22 -11.26 0.50
N ALA A 52 -12.23 -11.02 -0.35
CA ALA A 52 -13.57 -10.64 0.10
C ALA A 52 -14.16 -11.67 1.07
N LYS A 53 -14.12 -12.95 0.70
CA LYS A 53 -14.64 -14.04 1.54
C LYS A 53 -13.86 -14.18 2.84
N VAL A 54 -12.52 -14.21 2.77
CA VAL A 54 -11.66 -14.35 3.95
C VAL A 54 -11.88 -13.20 4.93
N ALA A 55 -11.98 -11.97 4.42
CA ALA A 55 -12.18 -10.78 5.24
C ALA A 55 -13.56 -10.81 5.94
N THR A 56 -14.64 -11.08 5.20
CA THR A 56 -15.99 -11.13 5.79
C THR A 56 -16.10 -12.25 6.80
N ASP A 57 -15.66 -13.48 6.48
CA ASP A 57 -15.68 -14.61 7.40
C ASP A 57 -14.89 -14.32 8.69
N ALA A 58 -13.72 -13.68 8.59
CA ALA A 58 -12.92 -13.31 9.76
C ALA A 58 -13.64 -12.28 10.65
N MET A 59 -14.21 -11.24 10.06
CA MET A 59 -14.91 -10.17 10.79
C MET A 59 -16.19 -10.68 11.48
N GLU A 60 -16.95 -11.56 10.83
CA GLU A 60 -18.12 -12.25 11.44
C GLU A 60 -17.74 -13.06 12.69
N HIS A 61 -16.49 -13.54 12.76
CA HIS A 61 -15.94 -14.26 13.92
C HIS A 61 -15.14 -13.37 14.87
N GLY A 62 -15.33 -12.04 14.79
CA GLY A 62 -14.71 -11.08 15.71
C GLY A 62 -13.20 -10.93 15.55
N LYS A 63 -12.64 -11.17 14.35
CA LYS A 63 -11.22 -11.06 14.10
C LYS A 63 -10.90 -9.80 13.30
N HIS A 64 -9.82 -9.11 13.67
CA HIS A 64 -9.28 -8.01 12.88
C HIS A 64 -8.75 -8.50 11.54
N VAL A 65 -8.79 -7.66 10.52
CA VAL A 65 -8.30 -7.99 9.17
C VAL A 65 -7.22 -7.00 8.74
N VAL A 66 -6.06 -7.53 8.38
CA VAL A 66 -4.96 -6.78 7.76
C VAL A 66 -4.88 -7.19 6.30
N MET A 67 -5.13 -6.24 5.41
CA MET A 67 -5.22 -6.48 3.98
C MET A 67 -3.89 -6.17 3.30
N LEU A 68 -3.14 -7.21 2.93
CA LEU A 68 -2.00 -7.12 2.01
C LEU A 68 -2.43 -7.39 0.56
N ASN A 69 -3.65 -7.87 0.37
CA ASN A 69 -4.32 -8.06 -0.91
C ASN A 69 -4.98 -6.73 -1.34
N VAL A 70 -4.18 -5.82 -1.86
CA VAL A 70 -4.64 -4.49 -2.30
C VAL A 70 -5.68 -4.60 -3.41
N GLU A 71 -5.64 -5.69 -4.19
CA GLU A 71 -6.60 -5.97 -5.24
C GLU A 71 -8.04 -6.12 -4.71
N THR A 72 -8.23 -6.73 -3.56
CA THR A 72 -9.53 -6.77 -2.87
C THR A 72 -9.91 -5.40 -2.33
N ASP A 73 -8.96 -4.72 -1.69
CA ASP A 73 -9.19 -3.45 -1.03
C ASP A 73 -9.67 -2.36 -2.00
N VAL A 74 -9.06 -2.25 -3.17
CA VAL A 74 -9.46 -1.23 -4.15
C VAL A 74 -10.85 -1.48 -4.75
N VAL A 75 -11.34 -2.71 -4.74
CA VAL A 75 -12.65 -3.07 -5.30
C VAL A 75 -13.76 -2.86 -4.27
N ILE A 76 -13.57 -3.34 -3.03
CA ILE A 76 -14.62 -3.35 -2.01
C ILE A 76 -14.17 -2.84 -0.63
N GLY A 77 -12.99 -2.24 -0.52
CA GLY A 77 -12.44 -1.73 0.75
C GLY A 77 -13.42 -0.88 1.56
N PRO A 78 -14.12 0.12 0.96
CA PRO A 78 -15.11 0.92 1.68
C PRO A 78 -16.27 0.11 2.27
N TYR A 79 -16.67 -0.98 1.59
CA TYR A 79 -17.66 -1.91 2.13
C TYR A 79 -17.08 -2.72 3.30
N LEU A 80 -15.86 -3.24 3.16
CA LEU A 80 -15.20 -4.03 4.20
C LEU A 80 -14.88 -3.18 5.44
N ASP A 81 -14.50 -1.91 5.28
CA ASP A 81 -14.32 -0.96 6.39
C ASP A 81 -15.63 -0.73 7.18
N LYS A 82 -16.73 -0.51 6.44
CA LYS A 82 -18.03 -0.39 7.07
C LYS A 82 -18.43 -1.70 7.79
N PHE A 83 -18.24 -2.84 7.14
CA PHE A 83 -18.55 -4.15 7.68
C PHE A 83 -17.76 -4.43 8.96
N ALA A 84 -16.47 -4.07 9.00
CA ALA A 84 -15.63 -4.17 10.20
C ALA A 84 -16.16 -3.33 11.36
N LYS A 85 -16.56 -2.09 11.10
CA LYS A 85 -17.17 -1.19 12.10
C LYS A 85 -18.46 -1.75 12.66
N ASP A 86 -19.31 -2.33 11.82
CA ASP A 86 -20.57 -2.97 12.23
C ASP A 86 -20.33 -4.20 13.12
N HIS A 87 -19.16 -4.86 13.01
CA HIS A 87 -18.75 -6.02 13.81
C HIS A 87 -17.79 -5.69 14.98
N GLY A 88 -17.44 -4.41 15.18
CA GLY A 88 -16.56 -3.97 16.26
C GLY A 88 -15.10 -4.45 16.12
N VAL A 89 -14.64 -4.67 14.89
CA VAL A 89 -13.28 -5.10 14.57
C VAL A 89 -12.57 -4.09 13.67
N ILE A 90 -11.25 -4.23 13.53
CA ILE A 90 -10.42 -3.37 12.68
C ILE A 90 -10.24 -4.04 11.31
N TYR A 91 -10.49 -3.27 10.25
CA TYR A 91 -10.06 -3.53 8.88
C TYR A 91 -9.02 -2.49 8.48
N THR A 92 -7.85 -2.91 8.00
CA THR A 92 -6.79 -1.98 7.62
C THR A 92 -5.88 -2.56 6.53
N GLY A 93 -5.28 -1.71 5.72
CA GLY A 93 -4.19 -2.07 4.83
C GLY A 93 -2.89 -2.38 5.59
N SER A 94 -2.00 -3.17 5.00
CA SER A 94 -0.68 -3.45 5.56
C SER A 94 0.26 -2.25 5.42
N ALA A 95 0.98 -1.91 6.50
CA ALA A 95 1.89 -0.76 6.55
C ALA A 95 3.06 -0.83 5.57
N GLY A 96 3.50 -2.01 5.21
CA GLY A 96 4.71 -2.20 4.39
C GLY A 96 4.47 -2.25 2.89
N ASP A 97 3.24 -2.25 2.42
CA ASP A 97 2.92 -2.07 1.01
C ASP A 97 2.95 -0.57 0.64
N GLU A 98 3.14 -0.21 -0.63
CA GLU A 98 3.31 1.19 -1.02
C GLU A 98 2.17 2.09 -0.54
N PRO A 99 0.88 1.71 -0.67
CA PRO A 99 -0.20 2.53 -0.13
C PRO A 99 -0.13 2.72 1.39
N GLY A 100 0.22 1.67 2.15
CA GLY A 100 0.41 1.77 3.59
C GLY A 100 1.62 2.62 3.97
N ALA A 101 2.74 2.44 3.27
CA ALA A 101 3.98 3.18 3.51
C ALA A 101 3.84 4.68 3.23
N VAL A 102 3.12 5.06 2.18
CA VAL A 102 2.91 6.48 1.86
C VAL A 102 1.91 7.15 2.81
N MET A 103 0.95 6.39 3.37
CA MET A 103 0.02 6.91 4.38
C MET A 103 0.74 7.41 5.64
N GLU A 104 1.88 6.81 6.01
CA GLU A 104 2.72 7.31 7.11
C GLU A 104 3.20 8.74 6.84
N LEU A 105 3.70 9.01 5.64
CA LEU A 105 4.11 10.36 5.23
C LEU A 105 2.92 11.31 5.10
N TYR A 106 1.80 10.82 4.57
CA TYR A 106 0.57 11.61 4.44
C TYR A 106 0.03 12.05 5.80
N CYS A 107 -0.11 11.13 6.74
CA CYS A 107 -0.58 11.43 8.09
C CYS A 107 0.39 12.39 8.81
N PHE A 108 1.70 12.20 8.66
CA PHE A 108 2.71 13.12 9.19
C PHE A 108 2.54 14.52 8.61
N ALA A 109 2.43 14.67 7.29
CA ALA A 109 2.23 15.95 6.63
C ALA A 109 0.95 16.65 7.12
N LYS A 110 -0.16 15.92 7.20
CA LYS A 110 -1.45 16.45 7.69
C LYS A 110 -1.38 16.86 9.17
N ALA A 111 -0.70 16.10 10.02
CA ALA A 111 -0.53 16.42 11.43
C ALA A 111 0.31 17.72 11.63
N MET A 112 1.23 18.01 10.73
CA MET A 112 2.00 19.26 10.72
C MET A 112 1.25 20.44 10.09
N GLY A 113 0.04 20.26 9.61
CA GLY A 113 -0.74 21.32 8.95
C GLY A 113 -0.26 21.65 7.53
N LEU A 114 0.47 20.74 6.87
CA LEU A 114 0.91 20.91 5.49
C LEU A 114 -0.22 20.57 4.52
N ASN A 115 -0.27 21.28 3.39
CA ASN A 115 -1.11 20.92 2.25
C ASN A 115 -0.43 19.79 1.48
N VAL A 116 -1.15 18.68 1.25
CA VAL A 116 -0.65 17.61 0.41
C VAL A 116 -1.03 17.90 -1.04
N GLU A 117 -0.02 18.18 -1.84
CA GLU A 117 -0.20 18.54 -3.25
C GLU A 117 -0.13 17.32 -4.17
N VAL A 118 0.81 16.40 -3.89
CA VAL A 118 0.95 15.13 -4.60
C VAL A 118 1.33 14.06 -3.60
N MET A 119 0.73 12.88 -3.69
CA MET A 119 1.27 11.69 -3.02
C MET A 119 1.45 10.56 -4.02
N GLY A 120 2.42 9.69 -3.77
CA GLY A 120 2.65 8.62 -4.73
C GLY A 120 3.82 7.71 -4.42
N LYS A 121 4.19 6.97 -5.46
CA LYS A 121 5.21 5.92 -5.38
C LYS A 121 6.18 5.96 -6.54
N GLY A 122 7.34 5.34 -6.35
CA GLY A 122 8.28 5.03 -7.42
C GLY A 122 7.83 3.81 -8.23
N LYS A 123 8.19 3.80 -9.53
CA LYS A 123 8.04 2.66 -10.44
C LYS A 123 9.40 2.34 -11.05
N ASN A 124 9.80 1.07 -11.03
CA ASN A 124 11.10 0.62 -11.56
C ASN A 124 11.00 -0.23 -12.83
N ASN A 125 9.82 -0.75 -13.15
CA ASN A 125 9.61 -1.50 -14.36
C ASN A 125 9.13 -0.56 -15.48
N LYS A 126 9.77 -0.64 -16.67
CA LYS A 126 9.26 0.02 -17.85
C LYS A 126 7.87 -0.50 -18.17
N LEU A 127 6.96 0.41 -18.54
CA LEU A 127 5.63 0.03 -18.98
C LEU A 127 5.70 -0.77 -20.29
N ASP A 128 4.98 -1.88 -20.32
CA ASP A 128 4.83 -2.78 -21.46
C ASP A 128 3.34 -3.19 -21.52
N TYR A 129 2.59 -2.46 -22.32
CA TYR A 129 1.14 -2.66 -22.46
C TYR A 129 0.77 -3.93 -23.24
N ASP A 130 1.72 -4.51 -23.98
CA ASP A 130 1.53 -5.76 -24.73
C ASP A 130 1.87 -7.00 -23.89
N CYS A 131 2.32 -6.77 -22.65
CA CYS A 131 2.67 -7.82 -21.70
C CYS A 131 1.45 -8.67 -21.34
N ASN A 132 1.63 -9.99 -21.41
CA ASN A 132 0.66 -10.96 -20.91
C ASN A 132 1.36 -12.10 -20.17
N PRO A 133 0.65 -12.97 -19.44
CA PRO A 133 1.28 -14.03 -18.66
C PRO A 133 2.17 -14.98 -19.48
N ASP A 134 1.86 -15.21 -20.76
CA ASP A 134 2.65 -16.10 -21.61
C ASP A 134 3.96 -15.45 -22.04
N THR A 135 3.94 -14.15 -22.36
CA THR A 135 5.16 -13.42 -22.79
C THR A 135 6.17 -13.25 -21.66
N VAL A 136 5.77 -13.38 -20.39
CA VAL A 136 6.65 -13.27 -19.22
C VAL A 136 6.92 -14.60 -18.52
N LEU A 137 6.43 -15.72 -19.07
CA LEU A 137 6.49 -17.02 -18.41
C LEU A 137 7.92 -17.46 -18.04
N GLU A 138 8.86 -17.29 -18.98
CA GLU A 138 10.27 -17.65 -18.75
C GLU A 138 10.88 -16.81 -17.62
N GLU A 139 10.68 -15.49 -17.65
CA GLU A 139 11.17 -14.58 -16.63
C GLU A 139 10.53 -14.86 -15.27
N ALA A 140 9.23 -15.12 -15.24
CA ALA A 140 8.50 -15.45 -14.02
C ALA A 140 9.01 -16.74 -13.41
N THR A 141 9.27 -17.76 -14.21
CA THR A 141 9.84 -19.05 -13.78
C THR A 141 11.22 -18.85 -13.16
N ARG A 142 12.10 -18.09 -13.82
CA ARG A 142 13.43 -17.76 -13.31
C ARG A 142 13.38 -17.00 -11.98
N ARG A 143 12.45 -16.08 -11.82
CA ARG A 143 12.24 -15.28 -10.62
C ARG A 143 11.40 -15.98 -9.55
N LYS A 144 10.89 -17.19 -9.81
CA LYS A 144 9.97 -17.93 -8.92
C LYS A 144 8.71 -17.12 -8.55
N MET A 145 8.19 -16.41 -9.51
CA MET A 145 7.00 -15.56 -9.39
C MET A 145 5.84 -16.12 -10.20
N SER A 146 4.62 -15.72 -9.85
CA SER A 146 3.45 -15.93 -10.70
C SER A 146 3.59 -15.10 -12.00
N PRO A 147 3.40 -15.70 -13.20
CA PRO A 147 3.40 -14.96 -14.47
C PRO A 147 2.37 -13.83 -14.49
N ARG A 148 1.19 -14.06 -13.91
CA ARG A 148 0.14 -13.04 -13.78
C ARG A 148 0.61 -11.84 -12.96
N MET A 149 1.27 -12.08 -11.83
CA MET A 149 1.80 -10.99 -10.98
C MET A 149 2.94 -10.23 -11.68
N LEU A 150 3.86 -10.94 -12.33
CA LEU A 150 4.94 -10.30 -13.08
C LEU A 150 4.40 -9.44 -14.23
N CYS A 151 3.37 -9.92 -14.93
CA CYS A 151 2.68 -9.17 -15.95
C CYS A 151 2.09 -7.87 -15.37
N ALA A 152 1.36 -7.95 -14.25
CA ALA A 152 0.76 -6.80 -13.60
C ALA A 152 1.78 -5.73 -13.16
N PHE A 153 3.02 -6.13 -12.86
CA PHE A 153 4.11 -5.18 -12.61
C PHE A 153 4.58 -4.47 -13.88
N LYS A 154 4.55 -5.15 -15.03
CA LYS A 154 5.03 -4.61 -16.30
C LYS A 154 3.99 -3.79 -17.04
N ASP A 155 2.74 -4.25 -17.08
CA ASP A 155 1.67 -3.56 -17.82
C ASP A 155 1.09 -2.33 -17.09
N GLY A 156 1.51 -2.10 -15.85
CA GLY A 156 1.07 -0.97 -15.02
C GLY A 156 -0.15 -1.27 -14.16
N THR A 157 -0.80 -2.42 -14.29
CA THR A 157 -1.98 -2.79 -13.49
C THR A 157 -1.72 -2.66 -12.00
N LYS A 158 -0.62 -3.23 -11.48
CA LYS A 158 -0.29 -3.15 -10.05
C LYS A 158 -0.09 -1.70 -9.59
N THR A 159 0.59 -0.87 -10.39
CA THR A 159 0.76 0.57 -10.09
C THR A 159 -0.59 1.28 -9.99
N MET A 160 -1.51 1.00 -10.91
CA MET A 160 -2.85 1.62 -10.89
C MET A 160 -3.69 1.13 -9.71
N VAL A 161 -3.59 -0.14 -9.33
CA VAL A 161 -4.24 -0.70 -8.13
C VAL A 161 -3.75 0.05 -6.88
N GLU A 162 -2.44 0.20 -6.70
CA GLU A 162 -1.85 0.90 -5.56
C GLU A 162 -2.21 2.39 -5.52
N MET A 163 -2.21 3.08 -6.66
CA MET A 163 -2.68 4.47 -6.75
C MET A 163 -4.17 4.59 -6.43
N THR A 164 -4.99 3.64 -6.84
CA THR A 164 -6.42 3.61 -6.50
C THR A 164 -6.63 3.43 -4.99
N ALA A 165 -5.83 2.58 -4.34
CA ALA A 165 -5.86 2.46 -2.87
C ALA A 165 -5.55 3.81 -2.20
N MET A 166 -4.49 4.52 -2.66
CA MET A 166 -4.16 5.85 -2.16
C MET A 166 -5.32 6.85 -2.34
N CYS A 167 -6.01 6.80 -3.49
CA CYS A 167 -7.21 7.63 -3.72
C CYS A 167 -8.32 7.30 -2.71
N ASN A 168 -8.60 6.03 -2.50
CA ASN A 168 -9.65 5.58 -1.59
C ASN A 168 -9.36 5.99 -0.13
N TYR A 169 -8.10 5.96 0.29
CA TYR A 169 -7.69 6.30 1.66
C TYR A 169 -7.73 7.80 1.94
N THR A 170 -7.52 8.65 0.93
CA THR A 170 -7.25 10.09 1.13
C THR A 170 -8.28 11.00 0.49
N GLY A 171 -9.04 10.50 -0.49
CA GLY A 171 -9.91 11.33 -1.33
C GLY A 171 -9.15 12.13 -2.41
N LEU A 172 -7.82 12.01 -2.49
CA LEU A 172 -7.05 12.55 -3.61
C LEU A 172 -7.41 11.78 -4.89
N VAL A 173 -7.19 12.39 -6.04
CA VAL A 173 -7.55 11.79 -7.34
C VAL A 173 -6.38 11.90 -8.33
N PRO A 174 -6.30 11.08 -9.39
CA PRO A 174 -5.29 11.29 -10.41
C PRO A 174 -5.53 12.61 -11.16
N ASP A 175 -4.46 13.28 -11.59
CA ASP A 175 -4.56 14.51 -12.40
C ASP A 175 -5.03 14.20 -13.83
N VAL A 176 -4.56 13.10 -14.38
CA VAL A 176 -4.97 12.56 -15.69
C VAL A 176 -5.21 11.06 -15.58
N ILE A 177 -5.99 10.50 -16.51
CA ILE A 177 -6.21 9.05 -16.56
C ILE A 177 -4.86 8.34 -16.73
N GLY A 178 -4.59 7.39 -15.84
CA GLY A 178 -3.36 6.60 -15.82
C GLY A 178 -2.13 7.30 -15.21
N GLY A 179 -2.28 8.55 -14.72
CA GLY A 179 -1.18 9.36 -14.21
C GLY A 179 -0.25 9.89 -15.30
N HIS A 180 0.64 10.81 -14.95
CA HIS A 180 1.67 11.35 -15.87
C HIS A 180 2.90 10.44 -15.95
N GLY A 181 3.28 9.81 -14.85
CA GLY A 181 4.43 8.93 -14.76
C GLY A 181 5.75 9.57 -15.15
N PRO A 182 6.10 10.75 -14.65
CA PRO A 182 7.34 11.42 -15.04
C PRO A 182 8.57 10.57 -14.72
N ALA A 183 9.63 10.75 -15.48
CA ALA A 183 10.92 10.13 -15.21
C ALA A 183 11.82 11.10 -14.46
N THR A 184 12.59 10.58 -13.50
CA THR A 184 13.56 11.32 -12.71
C THR A 184 14.90 10.58 -12.65
N ALA A 185 15.92 11.24 -12.12
CA ALA A 185 17.13 10.57 -11.66
C ALA A 185 16.80 9.57 -10.53
N PRO A 186 17.62 8.55 -10.31
CA PRO A 186 17.42 7.62 -9.20
C PRO A 186 17.60 8.26 -7.81
N GLY A 187 16.86 7.74 -6.83
CA GLY A 187 17.04 8.06 -5.41
C GLY A 187 16.76 9.51 -5.06
N THR A 188 17.53 10.05 -4.11
CA THR A 188 17.30 11.40 -3.55
C THR A 188 17.49 12.53 -4.55
N GLU A 189 18.31 12.35 -5.57
CA GLU A 189 18.45 13.33 -6.64
C GLU A 189 17.17 13.47 -7.44
N GLY A 190 16.52 12.35 -7.76
CA GLY A 190 15.21 12.35 -8.40
C GLY A 190 14.13 13.00 -7.53
N VAL A 191 14.17 12.80 -6.21
CA VAL A 191 13.22 13.43 -5.28
C VAL A 191 13.29 14.95 -5.33
N LYS A 192 14.49 15.53 -5.44
CA LYS A 192 14.64 17.00 -5.57
C LYS A 192 13.99 17.53 -6.85
N GLN A 193 14.00 16.75 -7.93
CA GLN A 193 13.37 17.13 -9.20
C GLN A 193 11.84 17.20 -9.09
N LEU A 194 11.22 16.45 -8.15
CA LEU A 194 9.77 16.42 -7.98
C LEU A 194 9.20 17.80 -7.62
N ASN A 195 9.91 18.61 -6.87
CA ASN A 195 9.46 19.95 -6.50
C ASN A 195 9.28 20.88 -7.71
N GLU A 196 10.02 20.64 -8.79
CA GLU A 196 9.87 21.37 -10.05
C GLU A 196 8.83 20.69 -10.96
N ILE A 197 8.90 19.39 -11.08
CA ILE A 197 8.02 18.59 -11.94
C ILE A 197 6.55 18.77 -11.55
N PHE A 198 6.25 18.73 -10.26
CA PHE A 198 4.87 18.78 -9.74
C PHE A 198 4.32 20.19 -9.53
N LYS A 199 4.97 21.20 -10.05
CA LYS A 199 4.34 22.52 -10.21
C LYS A 199 3.15 22.42 -11.17
N LEU A 200 2.25 23.38 -11.05
CA LEU A 200 1.16 23.52 -12.02
C LEU A 200 1.72 23.91 -13.40
N LYS A 201 1.03 23.52 -14.46
CA LYS A 201 1.41 23.87 -15.85
C LYS A 201 1.64 25.34 -16.07
N LYS A 202 0.81 26.19 -15.43
CA LYS A 202 0.97 27.66 -15.49
C LYS A 202 2.27 28.15 -14.85
N ASP A 203 2.89 27.35 -13.98
CA ASP A 203 4.12 27.65 -13.26
C ASP A 203 5.31 26.80 -13.77
N GLY A 204 5.16 26.20 -14.94
CA GLY A 204 6.21 25.44 -15.64
C GLY A 204 6.30 23.95 -15.26
N GLY A 205 5.38 23.42 -14.50
CA GLY A 205 5.30 22.00 -14.16
C GLY A 205 4.37 21.19 -15.07
N ILE A 206 3.98 20.00 -14.63
CA ILE A 206 3.16 19.06 -15.42
C ILE A 206 1.70 18.99 -14.99
N LEU A 207 1.35 19.47 -13.80
CA LEU A 207 0.04 19.27 -13.21
C LEU A 207 -0.99 20.28 -13.66
N ASN A 208 -2.24 19.82 -13.85
CA ASN A 208 -3.39 20.69 -14.05
C ASN A 208 -3.94 21.23 -12.70
N LYS A 209 -3.81 20.42 -11.65
CA LYS A 209 -4.26 20.75 -10.28
C LYS A 209 -3.37 20.08 -9.24
N HIS A 210 -3.41 20.57 -8.02
CA HIS A 210 -2.87 19.91 -6.83
C HIS A 210 -3.91 19.03 -6.14
N GLY A 211 -3.48 18.28 -5.13
CA GLY A 211 -4.32 17.30 -4.44
C GLY A 211 -4.48 16.01 -5.24
N VAL A 212 -3.39 15.50 -5.80
CA VAL A 212 -3.40 14.37 -6.74
C VAL A 212 -2.55 13.19 -6.26
N VAL A 213 -2.84 12.00 -6.82
CA VAL A 213 -1.96 10.83 -6.72
C VAL A 213 -1.17 10.66 -8.02
N GLU A 214 0.10 10.23 -7.90
CA GLU A 214 0.99 10.09 -9.05
C GLU A 214 2.03 8.98 -8.83
N TYR A 215 2.58 8.44 -9.90
CA TYR A 215 3.75 7.57 -9.83
C TYR A 215 4.94 8.18 -10.57
N VAL A 216 6.15 7.79 -10.20
CA VAL A 216 7.39 8.37 -10.74
C VAL A 216 8.35 7.26 -11.14
N ASN A 217 8.88 7.32 -12.35
CA ASN A 217 9.93 6.42 -12.79
C ASN A 217 11.28 6.96 -12.31
N GLY A 218 12.04 6.16 -11.54
CA GLY A 218 13.39 6.52 -11.07
C GLY A 218 13.60 6.47 -9.55
N ILE A 219 12.57 6.69 -8.75
CA ILE A 219 12.68 6.74 -7.28
C ILE A 219 12.20 5.47 -6.56
N ALA A 220 11.90 4.40 -7.31
CA ALA A 220 11.54 3.11 -6.71
C ALA A 220 12.75 2.50 -5.94
N PRO A 221 12.47 1.76 -4.85
CA PRO A 221 11.17 1.33 -4.33
C PRO A 221 10.49 2.33 -3.36
N GLY A 222 10.78 3.60 -3.46
CA GLY A 222 10.32 4.61 -2.50
C GLY A 222 8.88 5.08 -2.71
N VAL A 223 8.36 5.72 -1.67
CA VAL A 223 7.09 6.45 -1.67
C VAL A 223 7.33 7.91 -1.28
N PHE A 224 6.45 8.81 -1.70
CA PHE A 224 6.66 10.23 -1.48
C PHE A 224 5.35 11.00 -1.26
N VAL A 225 5.46 12.14 -0.61
CA VAL A 225 4.41 13.15 -0.48
C VAL A 225 5.03 14.52 -0.75
N THR A 226 4.60 15.20 -1.81
CA THR A 226 4.97 16.59 -2.09
C THR A 226 3.97 17.51 -1.43
N VAL A 227 4.46 18.47 -0.68
CA VAL A 227 3.66 19.35 0.18
C VAL A 227 3.91 20.81 -0.10
N SER A 228 2.95 21.65 0.30
CA SER A 228 3.11 23.11 0.40
C SER A 228 2.63 23.62 1.76
N THR A 229 2.87 24.88 2.04
CA THR A 229 2.33 25.56 3.21
C THR A 229 2.18 27.06 2.95
N ASP A 230 1.09 27.62 3.49
CA ASP A 230 0.86 29.07 3.54
C ASP A 230 1.43 29.70 4.83
N ASN A 231 1.92 28.89 5.76
CA ASN A 231 2.52 29.36 7.01
C ASN A 231 4.01 29.68 6.80
N ALA A 232 4.35 30.96 6.92
CA ALA A 232 5.71 31.46 6.69
C ALA A 232 6.74 30.87 7.66
N GLU A 233 6.37 30.59 8.91
CA GLU A 233 7.27 29.97 9.90
C GLU A 233 7.57 28.51 9.54
N ILE A 234 6.57 27.75 9.14
CA ILE A 234 6.77 26.38 8.66
C ILE A 234 7.64 26.39 7.40
N ALA A 235 7.37 27.28 6.44
CA ALA A 235 8.19 27.41 5.24
C ALA A 235 9.66 27.73 5.59
N TYR A 236 9.87 28.63 6.53
CA TYR A 236 11.22 28.94 7.02
C TYR A 236 11.90 27.71 7.64
N GLN A 237 11.21 26.94 8.47
CA GLN A 237 11.77 25.74 9.09
C GLN A 237 12.14 24.68 8.05
N LEU A 238 11.31 24.47 7.02
CA LEU A 238 11.60 23.54 5.92
C LEU A 238 12.87 23.97 5.15
N GLN A 239 13.02 25.26 4.88
CA GLN A 239 14.24 25.82 4.26
C GLN A 239 15.47 25.69 5.17
N TYR A 240 15.33 26.03 6.45
CA TYR A 240 16.40 25.94 7.44
C TYR A 240 16.94 24.50 7.55
N HIS A 241 16.07 23.50 7.46
CA HIS A 241 16.43 22.09 7.46
C HIS A 241 16.82 21.54 6.07
N SER A 242 17.18 22.42 5.14
CA SER A 242 17.74 22.06 3.82
C SER A 242 16.80 21.27 2.92
N MET A 243 15.49 21.42 3.09
CA MET A 243 14.51 20.78 2.21
C MET A 243 14.30 21.53 0.88
N GLY A 244 15.00 22.64 0.67
CA GLY A 244 14.93 23.46 -0.54
C GLY A 244 14.17 24.78 -0.34
N PRO A 245 14.14 25.65 -1.37
CA PRO A 245 13.60 27.01 -1.24
C PRO A 245 12.06 27.06 -1.23
N GLY A 246 11.36 25.99 -1.58
CA GLY A 246 9.92 25.99 -1.76
C GLY A 246 9.49 26.58 -3.12
N PRO A 247 8.20 26.76 -3.37
CA PRO A 247 7.07 26.55 -2.45
C PRO A 247 6.62 25.09 -2.27
N LEU A 248 7.24 24.14 -2.98
CA LEU A 248 6.98 22.71 -2.85
C LEU A 248 8.15 22.01 -2.18
N TRP A 249 7.85 21.08 -1.30
CA TRP A 249 8.83 20.23 -0.63
C TRP A 249 8.37 18.78 -0.68
N THR A 250 9.28 17.84 -0.91
CA THR A 250 8.95 16.43 -0.99
C THR A 250 9.48 15.66 0.21
N LEU A 251 8.57 15.08 0.97
CA LEU A 251 8.85 14.05 1.96
C LEU A 251 9.02 12.72 1.24
N TYR A 252 10.06 11.96 1.57
CA TYR A 252 10.41 10.74 0.85
C TYR A 252 10.85 9.63 1.79
N ARG A 253 10.30 8.47 1.56
CA ARG A 253 10.72 7.22 2.19
C ARG A 253 11.30 6.32 1.09
N PRO A 254 12.62 6.01 1.10
CA PRO A 254 13.31 5.33 0.00
C PRO A 254 13.03 3.82 -0.09
N TYR A 255 12.18 3.28 0.75
CA TYR A 255 11.86 1.87 0.85
C TYR A 255 10.43 1.64 1.32
N HIS A 256 9.92 0.46 1.04
CA HIS A 256 8.76 -0.15 1.68
C HIS A 256 9.09 -1.64 1.90
N LEU A 257 8.74 -2.18 3.07
CA LEU A 257 9.25 -3.48 3.51
C LEU A 257 8.11 -4.47 3.79
N CYS A 258 7.19 -4.62 2.82
CA CYS A 258 5.95 -5.41 2.89
C CYS A 258 5.87 -6.44 4.03
N ASN A 259 6.65 -7.52 3.89
CA ASN A 259 6.61 -8.65 4.82
C ASN A 259 7.16 -8.32 6.22
N LEU A 260 8.08 -7.36 6.32
CA LEU A 260 8.72 -6.99 7.59
C LEU A 260 7.86 -6.02 8.40
N GLU A 261 7.01 -5.24 7.75
CA GLU A 261 6.16 -4.25 8.41
C GLU A 261 4.74 -4.76 8.67
N THR A 262 4.26 -5.76 7.95
CA THR A 262 2.96 -6.39 8.19
C THR A 262 2.75 -6.81 9.66
N PRO A 263 3.72 -7.42 10.36
CA PRO A 263 3.59 -7.74 11.78
C PRO A 263 3.34 -6.51 12.68
N LEU A 264 3.85 -5.34 12.31
CA LEU A 264 3.60 -4.09 13.05
C LEU A 264 2.14 -3.66 12.92
N THR A 265 1.57 -3.81 11.72
CA THR A 265 0.14 -3.55 11.50
C THR A 265 -0.74 -4.50 12.31
N VAL A 266 -0.38 -5.80 12.31
CA VAL A 266 -1.10 -6.81 13.11
C VAL A 266 -1.04 -6.47 14.59
N ALA A 267 0.14 -6.10 15.10
CA ALA A 267 0.31 -5.72 16.51
C ALA A 267 -0.55 -4.50 16.87
N LYS A 268 -0.56 -3.46 16.05
CA LYS A 268 -1.42 -2.28 16.26
C LYS A 268 -2.89 -2.65 16.27
N ALA A 269 -3.35 -3.44 15.30
CA ALA A 269 -4.76 -3.84 15.23
C ALA A 269 -5.24 -4.67 16.43
N VAL A 270 -4.34 -5.37 17.12
CA VAL A 270 -4.69 -6.23 18.26
C VAL A 270 -4.53 -5.52 19.61
N ILE A 271 -3.65 -4.50 19.69
CA ILE A 271 -3.33 -3.83 20.96
C ILE A 271 -4.19 -2.56 21.14
N ASP A 272 -4.49 -1.84 20.05
CA ASP A 272 -5.32 -0.62 20.06
C ASP A 272 -6.82 -0.96 20.06
#